data_23a854e13505a2dc9044d045e5c8e7e9
#
_entry.id   23a854e13505a2dc9044d045e5c8e7e9
#
_cell.length_a   1.000
_cell.length_b   1.000
_cell.length_c   1.000
_cell.angle_alpha   90.00
_cell.angle_beta   90.00
_cell.angle_gamma   90.00
#
_symmetry.space_group_name_H-M   'P 1'
#
loop_
_entity.id
_entity.type
_entity.pdbx_description
1 polymer ?
#
loop_
_entity_poly.entity_id
_entity_poly.type
_entity_poly.pdbx_seq_one_letter_code
_entity_poly.pdbx_strand_id
1 'polypeptide(L)'
;CRQTLLSRASASPRSKPDVDAVLQLEATSALTADRAQPDEAGGMRFSRLDSSMSTDNPLLQHLLLACQARPQLPQPIEALVDDARATISSSRTREEDAAAAADFLLGAFEVGLVDLYCDAPKFALVAGEHPCASPLARLQIELGYERCASLIPSMGKLDNVLARELALMLDGSRDRAAIRRDLAARMATIPTTQADGTDACSSVEWWFEELANLEDGLSEMGRLGLLLN
;
A
#
# COMPACT_ATOMS: atom_id res chain seq x y z
N CYS A 1 23.04 5.59 5.77
CA CYS A 1 22.02 6.51 6.31
C CYS A 1 21.89 6.30 7.80
N ARG A 2 21.91 7.37 8.61
CA ARG A 2 21.71 7.26 10.07
C ARG A 2 20.26 7.69 10.36
N GLN A 3 19.47 6.79 10.90
CA GLN A 3 18.12 7.11 11.40
C GLN A 3 18.23 7.40 12.91
N THR A 4 17.58 8.46 13.35
CA THR A 4 17.54 8.86 14.75
C THR A 4 16.12 9.14 15.16
N LEU A 5 15.64 8.46 16.20
CA LEU A 5 14.33 8.73 16.81
C LEU A 5 14.52 9.81 17.89
N LEU A 6 13.67 10.83 17.85
CA LEU A 6 13.65 11.88 18.85
C LEU A 6 12.34 11.79 19.63
N SER A 7 12.41 11.88 20.94
CA SER A 7 11.26 11.99 21.82
C SER A 7 11.31 13.29 22.61
N ARG A 8 10.19 13.75 23.16
CA ARG A 8 10.18 14.86 24.10
C ARG A 8 10.99 14.50 25.34
N ALA A 9 11.72 15.46 25.91
CA ALA A 9 12.55 15.23 27.11
C ALA A 9 11.74 14.71 28.33
N SER A 10 10.44 14.99 28.37
CA SER A 10 9.52 14.48 29.39
C SER A 10 9.00 13.07 29.11
N ALA A 11 9.25 12.51 27.94
CA ALA A 11 8.82 11.16 27.62
C ALA A 11 9.80 10.14 28.22
N SER A 12 9.29 9.10 28.87
CA SER A 12 10.06 7.96 29.33
C SER A 12 9.79 6.79 28.37
N PRO A 13 10.59 6.65 27.30
CA PRO A 13 10.39 5.57 26.33
C PRO A 13 10.60 4.23 27.03
N ARG A 14 9.66 3.31 26.82
CA ARG A 14 9.78 1.92 27.30
C ARG A 14 10.76 1.16 26.39
N SER A 15 11.54 0.28 26.98
CA SER A 15 12.49 -0.57 26.22
C SER A 15 11.79 -1.69 25.45
N LYS A 16 10.57 -2.07 25.86
CA LYS A 16 9.69 -3.02 25.17
C LYS A 16 8.29 -2.46 25.12
N PRO A 17 7.60 -2.56 23.97
CA PRO A 17 6.17 -2.28 23.88
C PRO A 17 5.43 -3.29 24.76
N ASP A 18 4.34 -2.86 25.41
CA ASP A 18 3.41 -3.80 26.05
C ASP A 18 2.38 -4.33 25.03
N VAL A 19 1.74 -5.42 25.37
CA VAL A 19 0.74 -6.08 24.50
C VAL A 19 -0.37 -5.12 24.10
N ASP A 20 -0.90 -4.35 25.06
CA ASP A 20 -1.99 -3.42 24.80
C ASP A 20 -1.58 -2.32 23.82
N ALA A 21 -0.36 -1.83 23.92
CA ALA A 21 0.18 -0.84 22.97
C ALA A 21 0.31 -1.42 21.56
N VAL A 22 0.70 -2.69 21.42
CA VAL A 22 0.78 -3.37 20.11
C VAL A 22 -0.59 -3.61 19.51
N LEU A 23 -1.57 -4.02 20.32
CA LEU A 23 -2.95 -4.26 19.86
C LEU A 23 -3.63 -2.99 19.34
N GLN A 24 -3.20 -1.82 19.78
CA GLN A 24 -3.70 -0.52 19.29
C GLN A 24 -3.11 -0.12 17.91
N LEU A 25 -2.13 -0.86 17.41
CA LEU A 25 -1.56 -0.62 16.09
C LEU A 25 -2.41 -1.25 14.99
N GLU A 26 -2.12 -0.83 13.77
CA GLU A 26 -2.64 -1.44 12.56
C GLU A 26 -1.51 -2.15 11.82
N ALA A 27 -1.79 -3.30 11.24
CA ALA A 27 -0.83 -4.13 10.52
C ALA A 27 -1.23 -4.34 9.06
N THR A 28 -0.23 -4.36 8.18
CA THR A 28 -0.37 -4.80 6.79
C THR A 28 0.90 -5.47 6.29
N SER A 29 0.79 -6.23 5.21
CA SER A 29 1.95 -6.80 4.55
C SER A 29 1.67 -7.21 3.11
N ALA A 30 2.64 -6.97 2.23
CA ALA A 30 2.68 -7.53 0.87
C ALA A 30 3.49 -8.84 0.83
N LEU A 31 3.33 -9.69 1.84
CA LEU A 31 4.00 -11.00 1.90
C LEU A 31 3.37 -12.02 0.95
N THR A 32 4.11 -13.09 0.69
CA THR A 32 3.63 -14.30 0.01
C THR A 32 3.69 -15.47 0.97
N ALA A 33 2.62 -16.30 0.97
CA ALA A 33 2.57 -17.53 1.73
C ALA A 33 2.92 -18.71 0.84
N ASP A 34 3.91 -19.51 1.22
CA ASP A 34 4.24 -20.76 0.56
C ASP A 34 3.55 -21.92 1.30
N ARG A 35 2.49 -22.42 0.67
CA ARG A 35 1.73 -23.58 1.17
C ARG A 35 2.28 -24.92 0.68
N ALA A 36 3.12 -24.89 -0.36
CA ALA A 36 3.62 -26.10 -1.00
C ALA A 36 4.90 -26.65 -0.35
N GLN A 37 5.60 -25.82 0.40
CA GLN A 37 6.84 -26.19 1.10
C GLN A 37 6.71 -25.86 2.58
N PRO A 38 6.02 -26.71 3.37
CA PRO A 38 6.09 -26.60 4.82
C PRO A 38 7.56 -26.75 5.27
N ASP A 39 7.93 -26.06 6.34
CA ASP A 39 9.24 -26.26 6.97
C ASP A 39 9.36 -27.68 7.56
N GLU A 40 10.55 -28.02 8.08
CA GLU A 40 10.83 -29.33 8.68
C GLU A 40 9.89 -29.65 9.87
N ALA A 41 9.30 -28.62 10.49
CA ALA A 41 8.32 -28.74 11.58
C ALA A 41 6.86 -28.75 11.08
N GLY A 42 6.61 -28.68 9.76
CA GLY A 42 5.27 -28.63 9.18
C GLY A 42 4.62 -27.24 9.22
N GLY A 43 5.39 -26.20 9.53
CA GLY A 43 4.92 -24.81 9.57
C GLY A 43 4.75 -24.19 8.18
N MET A 44 3.85 -23.22 8.08
CA MET A 44 3.68 -22.42 6.87
C MET A 44 4.77 -21.35 6.80
N ARG A 45 5.43 -21.23 5.65
CA ARG A 45 6.44 -20.23 5.39
C ARG A 45 5.84 -19.00 4.74
N PHE A 46 6.22 -17.84 5.24
CA PHE A 46 5.86 -16.53 4.72
C PHE A 46 7.13 -15.79 4.31
N SER A 47 7.10 -15.08 3.19
CA SER A 47 8.25 -14.33 2.68
C SER A 47 7.83 -12.98 2.12
N ARG A 48 8.72 -12.00 2.27
CA ARG A 48 8.59 -10.65 1.68
C ARG A 48 9.99 -10.12 1.39
N LEU A 49 10.27 -9.82 0.12
CA LEU A 49 11.62 -9.42 -0.31
C LEU A 49 12.66 -10.50 0.12
N ASP A 50 13.67 -10.08 0.87
CA ASP A 50 14.75 -10.97 1.37
C ASP A 50 14.47 -11.57 2.76
N SER A 51 13.29 -11.28 3.32
CA SER A 51 12.89 -11.75 4.64
C SER A 51 11.94 -12.93 4.57
N SER A 52 12.07 -13.87 5.50
CA SER A 52 11.12 -14.98 5.63
C SER A 52 10.97 -15.42 7.08
N MET A 53 9.82 -15.94 7.42
CA MET A 53 9.47 -16.49 8.72
C MET A 53 8.53 -17.68 8.55
N SER A 54 8.65 -18.69 9.40
CA SER A 54 7.73 -19.84 9.42
C SER A 54 7.02 -19.91 10.76
N THR A 55 5.79 -20.40 10.74
CA THR A 55 5.02 -20.69 11.95
C THR A 55 4.08 -21.86 11.73
N ASP A 56 3.97 -22.74 12.73
CA ASP A 56 3.00 -23.84 12.80
C ASP A 56 1.75 -23.44 13.59
N ASN A 57 1.74 -22.29 14.26
CA ASN A 57 0.62 -21.79 15.05
C ASN A 57 -0.49 -21.29 14.12
N PRO A 58 -1.70 -21.91 14.15
CA PRO A 58 -2.82 -21.54 13.25
C PRO A 58 -3.28 -20.10 13.42
N LEU A 59 -3.23 -19.53 14.65
CA LEU A 59 -3.59 -18.13 14.90
C LEU A 59 -2.67 -17.20 14.12
N LEU A 60 -1.36 -17.42 14.22
CA LEU A 60 -0.33 -16.57 13.58
C LEU A 60 -0.35 -16.71 12.06
N GLN A 61 -0.61 -17.95 11.57
CA GLN A 61 -0.83 -18.16 10.13
C GLN A 61 -2.02 -17.36 9.63
N HIS A 62 -3.14 -17.37 10.36
CA HIS A 62 -4.34 -16.62 9.99
C HIS A 62 -4.08 -15.11 9.97
N LEU A 63 -3.39 -14.56 10.97
CA LEU A 63 -3.00 -13.14 11.01
C LEU A 63 -2.21 -12.73 9.76
N LEU A 64 -1.18 -13.48 9.39
CA LEU A 64 -0.37 -13.17 8.22
C LEU A 64 -1.14 -13.33 6.90
N LEU A 65 -2.02 -14.34 6.80
CA LEU A 65 -2.89 -14.52 5.62
C LEU A 65 -3.90 -13.38 5.48
N ALA A 66 -4.43 -12.87 6.60
CA ALA A 66 -5.32 -11.71 6.59
C ALA A 66 -4.60 -10.44 6.13
N CYS A 67 -3.35 -10.22 6.56
CA CYS A 67 -2.50 -9.14 6.05
C CYS A 67 -2.23 -9.30 4.54
N GLN A 68 -1.93 -10.52 4.08
CA GLN A 68 -1.71 -10.81 2.66
C GLN A 68 -2.95 -10.54 1.80
N ALA A 69 -4.13 -10.80 2.32
CA ALA A 69 -5.38 -10.61 1.57
C ALA A 69 -5.66 -9.13 1.25
N ARG A 70 -5.07 -8.20 2.03
CA ARG A 70 -5.22 -6.74 1.88
C ARG A 70 -3.89 -6.01 2.02
N PRO A 71 -2.94 -6.22 1.11
CA PRO A 71 -1.53 -5.85 1.29
C PRO A 71 -1.25 -4.36 1.39
N GLN A 72 -2.21 -3.51 1.05
CA GLN A 72 -2.08 -2.05 1.09
C GLN A 72 -3.02 -1.38 2.10
N LEU A 73 -3.88 -2.16 2.75
CA LEU A 73 -4.83 -1.66 3.73
C LEU A 73 -4.43 -2.13 5.13
N PRO A 74 -3.83 -1.26 5.95
CA PRO A 74 -3.61 -1.57 7.35
C PRO A 74 -4.92 -1.96 8.05
N GLN A 75 -4.85 -2.97 8.89
CA GLN A 75 -6.00 -3.51 9.64
C GLN A 75 -5.69 -3.47 11.12
N PRO A 76 -6.64 -3.08 11.99
CA PRO A 76 -6.46 -3.08 13.44
C PRO A 76 -6.02 -4.47 13.92
N ILE A 77 -4.91 -4.56 14.65
CA ILE A 77 -4.36 -5.84 15.13
C ILE A 77 -5.37 -6.53 16.05
N GLU A 78 -6.08 -5.77 16.89
CA GLU A 78 -7.11 -6.31 17.76
C GLU A 78 -8.21 -7.04 16.96
N ALA A 79 -8.67 -6.44 15.86
CA ALA A 79 -9.68 -7.05 14.99
C ALA A 79 -9.13 -8.30 14.28
N LEU A 80 -7.86 -8.28 13.84
CA LEU A 80 -7.19 -9.44 13.25
C LEU A 80 -7.11 -10.62 14.24
N VAL A 81 -6.79 -10.35 15.50
CA VAL A 81 -6.73 -11.38 16.56
C VAL A 81 -8.11 -11.98 16.81
N ASP A 82 -9.14 -11.14 16.92
CA ASP A 82 -10.51 -11.61 17.19
C ASP A 82 -11.06 -12.44 16.01
N ASP A 83 -10.79 -12.04 14.76
CA ASP A 83 -11.17 -12.79 13.56
C ASP A 83 -10.43 -14.14 13.47
N ALA A 84 -9.11 -14.14 13.72
CA ALA A 84 -8.32 -15.36 13.75
C ALA A 84 -8.83 -16.34 14.80
N ARG A 85 -9.11 -15.87 16.02
CA ARG A 85 -9.65 -16.68 17.11
C ARG A 85 -11.00 -17.33 16.76
N ALA A 86 -11.90 -16.54 16.14
CA ALA A 86 -13.20 -17.04 15.69
C ALA A 86 -13.04 -18.14 14.63
N THR A 87 -12.11 -17.93 13.68
CA THR A 87 -11.90 -18.86 12.56
C THR A 87 -11.28 -20.19 13.00
N ILE A 88 -10.27 -20.14 13.89
CA ILE A 88 -9.57 -21.38 14.33
C ILE A 88 -10.26 -22.03 15.53
N SER A 89 -11.30 -21.43 16.11
CA SER A 89 -11.95 -21.89 17.34
C SER A 89 -10.93 -22.10 18.48
N SER A 90 -10.11 -21.07 18.76
CA SER A 90 -9.05 -21.14 19.77
C SER A 90 -9.59 -21.54 21.13
N SER A 91 -8.93 -22.50 21.79
CA SER A 91 -9.22 -22.94 23.16
C SER A 91 -8.47 -22.13 24.21
N ARG A 92 -7.53 -21.26 23.80
CA ARG A 92 -6.76 -20.40 24.71
C ARG A 92 -7.57 -19.17 25.09
N THR A 93 -7.14 -18.49 26.15
CA THR A 93 -7.77 -17.21 26.53
C THR A 93 -7.47 -16.14 25.48
N ARG A 94 -8.28 -15.06 25.45
CA ARG A 94 -8.05 -13.93 24.54
C ARG A 94 -6.71 -13.25 24.84
N GLU A 95 -6.38 -13.14 26.12
CA GLU A 95 -5.14 -12.50 26.60
C GLU A 95 -3.90 -13.30 26.17
N GLU A 96 -3.95 -14.63 26.23
CA GLU A 96 -2.85 -15.49 25.78
C GLU A 96 -2.63 -15.40 24.26
N ASP A 97 -3.72 -15.39 23.49
CA ASP A 97 -3.64 -15.26 22.03
C ASP A 97 -3.20 -13.86 21.62
N ALA A 98 -3.67 -12.81 22.30
CA ALA A 98 -3.26 -11.43 22.08
C ALA A 98 -1.77 -11.23 22.37
N ALA A 99 -1.27 -11.80 23.47
CA ALA A 99 0.15 -11.74 23.80
C ALA A 99 1.01 -12.46 22.74
N ALA A 100 0.61 -13.65 22.31
CA ALA A 100 1.30 -14.40 21.29
C ALA A 100 1.30 -13.65 19.93
N ALA A 101 0.18 -13.02 19.57
CA ALA A 101 0.05 -12.22 18.35
C ALA A 101 0.94 -10.97 18.41
N ALA A 102 0.95 -10.25 19.54
CA ALA A 102 1.76 -9.05 19.72
C ALA A 102 3.26 -9.35 19.60
N ASP A 103 3.75 -10.35 20.32
CA ASP A 103 5.17 -10.76 20.28
C ASP A 103 5.58 -11.19 18.84
N PHE A 104 4.72 -11.96 18.18
CA PHE A 104 4.98 -12.44 16.83
C PHE A 104 4.99 -11.31 15.80
N LEU A 105 4.01 -10.40 15.83
CA LEU A 105 3.92 -9.29 14.91
C LEU A 105 5.06 -8.29 15.09
N LEU A 106 5.55 -8.08 16.32
CA LEU A 106 6.76 -7.31 16.57
C LEU A 106 8.00 -7.98 15.94
N GLY A 107 8.18 -9.28 16.12
CA GLY A 107 9.27 -10.02 15.48
C GLY A 107 9.16 -9.99 13.95
N ALA A 108 7.96 -10.10 13.39
CA ALA A 108 7.70 -10.00 11.96
C ALA A 108 8.00 -8.59 11.41
N PHE A 109 7.72 -7.55 12.20
CA PHE A 109 8.08 -6.16 11.88
C PHE A 109 9.59 -5.94 11.92
N GLU A 110 10.30 -6.47 12.92
CA GLU A 110 11.77 -6.35 13.06
C GLU A 110 12.50 -6.93 11.85
N VAL A 111 11.99 -8.03 11.27
CA VAL A 111 12.58 -8.64 10.06
C VAL A 111 12.02 -8.06 8.76
N GLY A 112 11.12 -7.06 8.82
CA GLY A 112 10.55 -6.40 7.65
C GLY A 112 9.48 -7.21 6.90
N LEU A 113 8.90 -8.23 7.54
CA LEU A 113 7.83 -9.04 6.96
C LEU A 113 6.47 -8.34 7.02
N VAL A 114 6.22 -7.55 8.08
CA VAL A 114 4.98 -6.83 8.34
C VAL A 114 5.30 -5.35 8.57
N ASP A 115 4.42 -4.46 8.13
CA ASP A 115 4.44 -3.04 8.45
C ASP A 115 3.43 -2.75 9.56
N LEU A 116 3.83 -1.96 10.56
CA LEU A 116 2.99 -1.55 11.69
C LEU A 116 2.78 -0.03 11.67
N TYR A 117 1.56 0.40 11.92
CA TYR A 117 1.15 1.80 11.92
C TYR A 117 0.47 2.19 13.22
N CYS A 118 0.85 3.35 13.79
CA CYS A 118 0.11 3.98 14.90
C CYS A 118 -1.13 4.73 14.40
N ASP A 119 -1.07 5.22 13.17
CA ASP A 119 -2.14 5.92 12.46
C ASP A 119 -1.99 5.56 10.99
N ALA A 120 -2.88 4.73 10.51
CA ALA A 120 -2.80 4.23 9.15
C ALA A 120 -3.04 5.35 8.13
N PRO A 121 -2.29 5.39 7.05
CA PRO A 121 -2.49 6.37 6.00
C PRO A 121 -3.88 6.21 5.38
N LYS A 122 -4.63 7.32 5.30
CA LYS A 122 -5.97 7.36 4.72
C LYS A 122 -5.86 7.62 3.22
N PHE A 123 -6.05 6.59 2.43
CA PHE A 123 -6.04 6.67 0.97
C PHE A 123 -7.07 5.71 0.36
N ALA A 124 -7.46 5.98 -0.88
CA ALA A 124 -8.37 5.12 -1.63
C ALA A 124 -7.59 4.16 -2.53
N LEU A 125 -7.88 2.86 -2.46
CA LEU A 125 -7.40 1.87 -3.43
C LEU A 125 -8.20 1.92 -4.73
N VAL A 126 -9.47 2.30 -4.63
CA VAL A 126 -10.39 2.40 -5.77
C VAL A 126 -10.85 3.85 -5.90
N ALA A 127 -10.70 4.38 -7.10
CA ALA A 127 -11.13 5.74 -7.41
C ALA A 127 -12.65 5.89 -7.24
N GLY A 128 -13.08 6.95 -6.55
CA GLY A 128 -14.48 7.34 -6.46
C GLY A 128 -15.06 7.90 -7.77
N GLU A 129 -16.25 8.44 -7.70
CA GLU A 129 -16.90 9.11 -8.86
C GLU A 129 -16.15 10.39 -9.27
N HIS A 130 -15.68 11.14 -8.29
CA HIS A 130 -14.85 12.34 -8.46
C HIS A 130 -13.46 12.06 -7.86
N PRO A 131 -12.55 11.40 -8.59
CA PRO A 131 -11.28 10.98 -8.02
C PRO A 131 -10.41 12.18 -7.69
N CYS A 132 -9.78 12.13 -6.51
CA CYS A 132 -8.90 13.18 -6.00
C CYS A 132 -7.54 12.60 -5.64
N ALA A 133 -6.47 13.08 -6.28
CA ALA A 133 -5.12 12.72 -5.94
C ALA A 133 -4.54 13.68 -4.86
N SER A 134 -3.57 13.19 -4.11
CA SER A 134 -2.86 13.98 -3.10
C SER A 134 -2.41 15.33 -3.65
N PRO A 135 -2.78 16.46 -3.02
CA PRO A 135 -2.36 17.79 -3.48
C PRO A 135 -0.83 17.94 -3.53
N LEU A 136 -0.11 17.30 -2.60
CA LEU A 136 1.35 17.31 -2.59
C LEU A 136 1.91 16.55 -3.80
N ALA A 137 1.38 15.38 -4.11
CA ALA A 137 1.80 14.62 -5.28
C ALA A 137 1.55 15.41 -6.58
N ARG A 138 0.36 16.02 -6.72
CA ARG A 138 0.00 16.85 -7.86
C ARG A 138 0.95 18.04 -8.03
N LEU A 139 1.24 18.76 -6.93
CA LEU A 139 2.20 19.88 -6.96
C LEU A 139 3.60 19.42 -7.40
N GLN A 140 4.08 18.29 -6.90
CA GLN A 140 5.39 17.77 -7.29
C GLN A 140 5.44 17.38 -8.78
N ILE A 141 4.37 16.78 -9.30
CA ILE A 141 4.23 16.46 -10.72
C ILE A 141 4.21 17.73 -11.57
N GLU A 142 3.45 18.75 -11.16
CA GLU A 142 3.37 20.06 -11.82
C GLU A 142 4.74 20.75 -11.89
N LEU A 143 5.52 20.65 -10.82
CA LEU A 143 6.91 21.17 -10.75
C LEU A 143 7.92 20.32 -11.54
N GLY A 144 7.48 19.26 -12.21
CA GLY A 144 8.33 18.44 -13.08
C GLY A 144 9.13 17.35 -12.37
N TYR A 145 8.85 17.05 -11.08
CA TYR A 145 9.52 15.95 -10.39
C TYR A 145 9.12 14.60 -11.02
N GLU A 146 10.09 13.71 -11.19
CA GLU A 146 9.84 12.34 -11.68
C GLU A 146 9.18 11.44 -10.62
N ARG A 147 9.42 11.76 -9.35
CA ARG A 147 8.87 11.04 -8.22
C ARG A 147 8.02 11.96 -7.38
N CYS A 148 6.89 11.46 -6.92
CA CYS A 148 5.99 12.20 -6.05
C CYS A 148 5.76 11.45 -4.74
N ALA A 149 5.45 12.20 -3.70
CA ALA A 149 5.11 11.67 -2.39
C ALA A 149 3.80 10.88 -2.46
N SER A 150 3.85 9.66 -1.97
CA SER A 150 2.68 8.82 -1.77
C SER A 150 2.10 9.03 -0.37
N LEU A 151 0.82 8.71 -0.18
CA LEU A 151 0.15 8.67 1.11
C LEU A 151 0.59 7.46 1.94
N ILE A 152 1.09 6.41 1.30
CA ILE A 152 1.82 5.32 1.96
C ILE A 152 3.29 5.71 2.08
N PRO A 153 4.09 5.12 3.02
CA PRO A 153 5.50 5.47 3.20
C PRO A 153 6.38 5.02 2.03
N SER A 154 6.11 5.54 0.85
CA SER A 154 6.84 5.25 -0.40
C SER A 154 6.87 6.48 -1.30
N MET A 155 7.65 6.38 -2.38
CA MET A 155 7.66 7.38 -3.44
C MET A 155 7.04 6.78 -4.69
N GLY A 156 5.94 7.36 -5.14
CA GLY A 156 5.35 7.02 -6.43
C GLY A 156 6.25 7.50 -7.58
N LYS A 157 6.40 6.68 -8.60
CA LYS A 157 7.04 7.07 -9.87
C LYS A 157 5.99 6.93 -10.97
N LEU A 158 5.76 8.01 -11.70
CA LEU A 158 4.88 8.02 -12.86
C LEU A 158 5.73 8.07 -14.13
N ASP A 159 5.91 6.89 -14.73
CA ASP A 159 6.91 6.67 -15.78
C ASP A 159 6.50 7.23 -17.13
N ASN A 160 5.22 7.51 -17.36
CA ASN A 160 4.74 8.02 -18.64
C ASN A 160 3.99 9.36 -18.51
N VAL A 161 3.91 10.07 -19.62
CA VAL A 161 3.28 11.39 -19.71
C VAL A 161 1.78 11.29 -19.42
N LEU A 162 1.11 10.23 -19.90
CA LEU A 162 -0.31 10.02 -19.67
C LEU A 162 -0.65 9.90 -18.18
N ALA A 163 0.11 9.10 -17.42
CA ALA A 163 -0.08 8.94 -15.98
C ALA A 163 0.13 10.26 -15.23
N ARG A 164 1.10 11.08 -15.66
CA ARG A 164 1.35 12.40 -15.07
C ARG A 164 0.22 13.37 -15.34
N GLU A 165 -0.25 13.46 -16.59
CA GLU A 165 -1.38 14.32 -16.97
C GLU A 165 -2.69 13.85 -16.30
N LEU A 166 -2.91 12.53 -16.22
CA LEU A 166 -4.02 11.96 -15.45
C LEU A 166 -3.95 12.43 -13.99
N ALA A 167 -2.82 12.23 -13.30
CA ALA A 167 -2.68 12.62 -11.90
C ALA A 167 -2.95 14.11 -11.66
N LEU A 168 -2.56 14.99 -12.59
CA LEU A 168 -2.83 16.43 -12.50
C LEU A 168 -4.34 16.76 -12.62
N MET A 169 -5.11 15.94 -13.34
CA MET A 169 -6.55 16.13 -13.51
C MET A 169 -7.37 15.60 -12.32
N LEU A 170 -6.78 14.80 -11.45
CA LEU A 170 -7.46 14.22 -10.28
C LEU A 170 -7.52 15.24 -9.14
N ASP A 171 -8.31 16.29 -9.29
CA ASP A 171 -8.51 17.35 -8.29
C ASP A 171 -9.83 17.24 -7.52
N GLY A 172 -10.61 16.19 -7.80
CA GLY A 172 -11.92 15.97 -7.21
C GLY A 172 -13.05 16.80 -7.84
N SER A 173 -12.76 17.67 -8.82
CA SER A 173 -13.77 18.50 -9.49
C SER A 173 -14.43 17.82 -10.68
N ARG A 174 -13.80 16.79 -11.25
CA ARG A 174 -14.18 16.11 -12.49
C ARG A 174 -14.68 14.71 -12.21
N ASP A 175 -15.76 14.33 -12.87
CA ASP A 175 -16.16 12.93 -12.99
C ASP A 175 -15.29 12.18 -14.02
N ARG A 176 -15.42 10.85 -14.06
CA ARG A 176 -14.63 9.99 -14.96
C ARG A 176 -14.83 10.33 -16.45
N ALA A 177 -16.04 10.77 -16.84
CA ALA A 177 -16.32 11.12 -18.23
C ALA A 177 -15.61 12.44 -18.62
N ALA A 178 -15.64 13.43 -17.72
CA ALA A 178 -14.92 14.68 -17.90
C ALA A 178 -13.39 14.45 -17.93
N ILE A 179 -12.85 13.63 -17.02
CA ILE A 179 -11.41 13.27 -17.01
C ILE A 179 -11.02 12.65 -18.35
N ARG A 180 -11.77 11.66 -18.84
CA ARG A 180 -11.48 11.01 -20.12
C ARG A 180 -11.45 11.99 -21.27
N ARG A 181 -12.46 12.87 -21.37
CA ARG A 181 -12.56 13.89 -22.42
C ARG A 181 -11.41 14.89 -22.35
N ASP A 182 -11.14 15.43 -21.16
CA ASP A 182 -10.15 16.49 -20.96
C ASP A 182 -8.71 15.92 -21.13
N LEU A 183 -8.48 14.68 -20.69
CA LEU A 183 -7.21 13.98 -20.88
C LEU A 183 -6.96 13.71 -22.38
N ALA A 184 -7.96 13.26 -23.14
CA ALA A 184 -7.87 13.09 -24.59
C ALA A 184 -7.50 14.40 -25.29
N ALA A 185 -8.18 15.51 -24.94
CA ALA A 185 -7.90 16.83 -25.48
C ALA A 185 -6.46 17.30 -25.15
N ARG A 186 -6.01 17.05 -23.91
CA ARG A 186 -4.67 17.41 -23.45
C ARG A 186 -3.59 16.61 -24.16
N MET A 187 -3.76 15.30 -24.29
CA MET A 187 -2.81 14.42 -24.99
C MET A 187 -2.67 14.77 -26.47
N ALA A 188 -3.74 15.20 -27.13
CA ALA A 188 -3.68 15.66 -28.53
C ALA A 188 -2.82 16.93 -28.72
N THR A 189 -2.50 17.68 -27.67
CA THR A 189 -1.65 18.89 -27.73
C THR A 189 -0.19 18.63 -27.37
N ILE A 190 0.15 17.45 -26.86
CA ILE A 190 1.51 17.11 -26.46
C ILE A 190 2.27 16.58 -27.70
N PRO A 191 3.43 17.17 -28.07
CA PRO A 191 4.23 16.68 -29.18
C PRO A 191 4.74 15.26 -28.88
N THR A 192 4.45 14.31 -29.76
CA THR A 192 4.95 12.93 -29.69
C THR A 192 6.37 12.84 -30.28
N THR A 193 7.35 13.43 -29.62
CA THR A 193 8.75 13.23 -30.02
C THR A 193 9.37 12.22 -29.07
N GLN A 194 9.65 11.02 -29.56
CA GLN A 194 10.53 10.09 -28.83
C GLN A 194 11.99 10.54 -28.95
N ALA A 195 12.77 10.30 -27.90
CA ALA A 195 14.16 10.71 -27.79
C ALA A 195 15.11 10.02 -28.80
N ASP A 196 14.65 9.07 -29.59
CA ASP A 196 15.39 8.30 -30.60
C ASP A 196 15.14 8.74 -32.06
N GLY A 197 14.35 9.79 -32.27
CA GLY A 197 14.12 10.35 -33.62
C GLY A 197 13.25 9.48 -34.54
N THR A 198 12.70 8.38 -34.04
CA THR A 198 11.66 7.64 -34.75
C THR A 198 10.33 8.32 -34.48
N ASP A 199 9.60 8.68 -35.55
CA ASP A 199 8.21 9.12 -35.45
C ASP A 199 7.43 8.00 -34.78
N ALA A 200 7.28 8.10 -33.45
CA ALA A 200 6.34 7.24 -32.74
C ALA A 200 4.97 7.55 -33.30
N CYS A 201 4.43 6.53 -33.96
CA CYS A 201 3.15 6.51 -34.64
C CYS A 201 2.18 7.55 -34.07
N SER A 202 1.99 8.62 -34.81
CA SER A 202 1.07 9.72 -34.53
C SER A 202 -0.38 9.28 -34.69
N SER A 203 -0.71 8.05 -34.32
CA SER A 203 -2.08 7.63 -34.34
C SER A 203 -2.71 8.06 -33.02
N VAL A 204 -3.58 9.04 -33.14
CA VAL A 204 -4.63 9.36 -32.18
C VAL A 204 -5.28 8.06 -31.66
N GLU A 205 -5.29 7.01 -32.45
CA GLU A 205 -5.74 5.63 -32.13
C GLU A 205 -4.97 5.00 -30.96
N TRP A 206 -3.66 5.12 -30.85
CA TRP A 206 -2.90 4.59 -29.71
C TRP A 206 -3.31 5.24 -28.39
N TRP A 207 -3.51 6.55 -28.39
CA TRP A 207 -4.03 7.26 -27.21
C TRP A 207 -5.43 6.86 -26.85
N PHE A 208 -6.29 6.54 -27.85
CA PHE A 208 -7.63 6.03 -27.59
C PHE A 208 -7.64 4.63 -26.98
N GLU A 209 -6.71 3.76 -27.37
CA GLU A 209 -6.53 2.45 -26.73
C GLU A 209 -6.04 2.60 -25.27
N GLU A 210 -5.06 3.47 -25.05
CA GLU A 210 -4.56 3.75 -23.69
C GLU A 210 -5.60 4.49 -22.83
N LEU A 211 -6.40 5.37 -23.41
CA LEU A 211 -7.52 6.05 -22.73
C LEU A 211 -8.71 5.11 -22.48
N ALA A 212 -8.84 4.00 -23.24
CA ALA A 212 -9.78 2.94 -22.91
C ALA A 212 -9.46 2.29 -21.56
N ASN A 213 -8.20 2.38 -21.14
CA ASN A 213 -7.67 1.86 -19.88
C ASN A 213 -7.62 2.91 -18.75
N LEU A 214 -8.48 3.94 -18.79
CA LEU A 214 -8.58 4.95 -17.70
C LEU A 214 -8.73 4.28 -16.32
N GLU A 215 -9.49 3.18 -16.24
CA GLU A 215 -9.70 2.42 -15.00
C GLU A 215 -8.41 1.78 -14.51
N ASP A 216 -7.55 1.30 -15.43
CA ASP A 216 -6.24 0.76 -15.08
C ASP A 216 -5.33 1.86 -14.55
N GLY A 217 -5.35 3.04 -15.17
CA GLY A 217 -4.62 4.21 -14.69
C GLY A 217 -5.09 4.67 -13.29
N LEU A 218 -6.39 4.70 -13.05
CA LEU A 218 -6.96 5.03 -11.74
C LEU A 218 -6.64 3.96 -10.69
N SER A 219 -6.68 2.67 -11.07
CA SER A 219 -6.27 1.56 -10.21
C SER A 219 -4.80 1.66 -9.83
N GLU A 220 -3.93 2.01 -10.78
CA GLU A 220 -2.51 2.24 -10.51
C GLU A 220 -2.29 3.42 -9.56
N MET A 221 -3.03 4.53 -9.71
CA MET A 221 -2.96 5.66 -8.77
C MET A 221 -3.37 5.23 -7.35
N GLY A 222 -4.41 4.39 -7.22
CA GLY A 222 -4.82 3.80 -5.94
C GLY A 222 -3.71 2.92 -5.36
N ARG A 223 -3.14 2.02 -6.17
CA ARG A 223 -2.05 1.11 -5.77
C ARG A 223 -0.79 1.86 -5.33
N LEU A 224 -0.48 2.99 -5.96
CA LEU A 224 0.62 3.88 -5.56
C LEU A 224 0.30 4.71 -4.31
N GLY A 225 -0.91 4.62 -3.76
CA GLY A 225 -1.34 5.42 -2.61
C GLY A 225 -1.41 6.90 -2.91
N LEU A 226 -1.81 7.27 -4.12
CA LEU A 226 -1.92 8.67 -4.54
C LEU A 226 -3.34 9.22 -4.41
N LEU A 227 -4.37 8.36 -4.29
CA LEU A 227 -5.77 8.78 -4.21
C LEU A 227 -6.19 9.04 -2.76
N LEU A 228 -6.96 10.12 -2.58
CA LEU A 228 -7.66 10.43 -1.33
C LEU A 228 -9.02 9.72 -1.26
N ASN A 229 -9.45 9.42 -0.02
CA ASN A 229 -10.80 8.91 0.26
C ASN A 229 -11.84 10.01 0.14
#